data_1c6b1fed507b1f9688d5ac36ecad2ab8
#
_entry.id   1c6b1fed507b1f9688d5ac36ecad2ab8
#
_cell.length_a   1.000
_cell.length_b   1.000
_cell.length_c   1.000
_cell.angle_alpha   90.00
_cell.angle_beta   90.00
_cell.angle_gamma   90.00
#
_symmetry.space_group_name_H-M   'P 1'
#
loop_
_entity.id
_entity.type
_entity.pdbx_description
1 polymer ?
#
loop_
_entity_poly.entity_id
_entity_poly.type
_entity_poly.pdbx_seq_one_letter_code
_entity_poly.pdbx_strand_id
1 'polypeptide(L)'
;MGMGLGFGFLAMALHWESFVHDWVAPWGTIFMRLLKLIAVPLVLVSLILGVVNLKDIRNLSRIGLKTILIYVCTTILAVSIGLGMVSVIKPGKVFPKDRQTEFMERYQQTVVEREAQMQQMKDESPLQFVVDMVPENLFKALGDNSKMLQIIFFALLFGVALIVVGPSKVPSLVRFFQQLNLVLLKIIDFIMAFAPYGVFALMSALIVDYAGDVGIFSALGLYALTVVLALAVIILLVYPFIMRVFGKRTMKQFFNAAAPVQMLAFTTSSSAATLPLTLERTQKHLGVSEEVSSFVLPVGVTINMDGTSCYQAVAAVFLAQVLGLDLTFGQMLLILATATISSIGTPGIPGGSIVMLMIVLDSVGIPIEGLALILGIDRPLDMLRTVVNVTGDMTVSCVVDNTKK
;
A
#
# COMPACT_ATOMS: atom_id res chain seq x y z
N MET A 1 -6.79 -1.29 -19.50
CA MET A 1 -5.38 -1.58 -19.79
C MET A 1 -5.18 -2.13 -21.19
N GLY A 2 -5.59 -3.34 -21.54
CA GLY A 2 -5.38 -3.91 -22.90
C GLY A 2 -5.89 -3.01 -24.03
N MET A 3 -7.04 -2.38 -23.87
CA MET A 3 -7.53 -1.40 -24.84
C MET A 3 -6.64 -0.15 -24.95
N GLY A 4 -6.08 0.32 -23.84
CA GLY A 4 -5.16 1.47 -23.86
C GLY A 4 -3.84 1.15 -24.56
N LEU A 5 -3.28 -0.05 -24.34
CA LEU A 5 -2.12 -0.53 -25.06
C LEU A 5 -2.43 -0.65 -26.56
N GLY A 6 -3.54 -1.33 -26.90
CA GLY A 6 -3.95 -1.50 -28.30
C GLY A 6 -4.21 -0.17 -29.01
N PHE A 7 -4.88 0.76 -28.34
CA PHE A 7 -5.11 2.10 -28.88
C PHE A 7 -3.81 2.90 -29.06
N GLY A 8 -2.87 2.81 -28.11
CA GLY A 8 -1.56 3.45 -28.22
C GLY A 8 -0.78 2.96 -29.45
N PHE A 9 -0.72 1.64 -29.67
CA PHE A 9 -0.09 1.09 -30.89
C PHE A 9 -0.82 1.51 -32.17
N LEU A 10 -2.16 1.53 -32.16
CA LEU A 10 -2.95 2.01 -33.29
C LEU A 10 -2.68 3.49 -33.59
N ALA A 11 -2.64 4.33 -32.56
CA ALA A 11 -2.37 5.76 -32.66
C ALA A 11 -0.99 6.02 -33.27
N MET A 12 0.02 5.24 -32.93
CA MET A 12 1.33 5.32 -33.56
C MET A 12 1.29 4.90 -35.03
N ALA A 13 0.64 3.77 -35.33
CA ALA A 13 0.53 3.30 -36.71
C ALA A 13 -0.18 4.31 -37.61
N LEU A 14 -1.06 5.14 -37.04
CA LEU A 14 -1.83 6.18 -37.74
C LEU A 14 -1.22 7.58 -37.61
N HIS A 15 -0.06 7.74 -36.95
CA HIS A 15 0.57 9.04 -36.68
C HIS A 15 -0.35 10.00 -35.89
N TRP A 16 -1.07 9.48 -34.86
CA TRP A 16 -1.98 10.23 -34.01
C TRP A 16 -1.35 10.60 -32.66
N GLU A 17 -0.02 10.70 -32.60
CA GLU A 17 0.70 11.01 -31.35
C GLU A 17 0.21 12.33 -30.74
N SER A 18 0.08 13.39 -31.51
CA SER A 18 -0.45 14.69 -31.06
C SER A 18 -1.86 14.58 -30.49
N PHE A 19 -2.74 13.78 -31.16
CA PHE A 19 -4.09 13.54 -30.63
C PHE A 19 -4.06 12.85 -29.27
N VAL A 20 -3.18 11.87 -29.10
CA VAL A 20 -3.05 11.19 -27.80
C VAL A 20 -2.56 12.16 -26.72
N HIS A 21 -1.57 13.01 -27.02
CA HIS A 21 -1.05 13.99 -26.06
C HIS A 21 -2.06 15.07 -25.68
N ASP A 22 -2.80 15.58 -26.67
CA ASP A 22 -3.69 16.73 -26.46
C ASP A 22 -5.05 16.32 -25.87
N TRP A 23 -5.58 15.15 -26.22
CA TRP A 23 -6.95 14.76 -25.92
C TRP A 23 -7.09 13.53 -25.03
N VAL A 24 -6.12 12.63 -25.04
CA VAL A 24 -6.19 11.38 -24.26
C VAL A 24 -5.36 11.48 -22.97
N ALA A 25 -4.09 11.84 -23.06
CA ALA A 25 -3.18 11.91 -21.91
C ALA A 25 -3.69 12.81 -20.74
N PRO A 26 -4.40 13.94 -21.02
CA PRO A 26 -4.96 14.77 -19.92
C PRO A 26 -5.89 14.02 -18.97
N TRP A 27 -6.65 13.02 -19.44
CA TRP A 27 -7.51 12.20 -18.57
C TRP A 27 -6.72 11.35 -17.60
N GLY A 28 -5.55 10.85 -18.04
CA GLY A 28 -4.60 10.18 -17.15
C GLY A 28 -4.03 11.11 -16.10
N THR A 29 -3.68 12.34 -16.50
CA THR A 29 -3.21 13.39 -15.58
C THR A 29 -4.28 13.78 -14.56
N ILE A 30 -5.55 13.90 -14.99
CA ILE A 30 -6.69 14.15 -14.08
C ILE A 30 -6.80 13.02 -13.06
N PHE A 31 -6.72 11.76 -13.50
CA PHE A 31 -6.77 10.61 -12.61
C PHE A 31 -5.65 10.65 -11.54
N MET A 32 -4.42 10.95 -11.95
CA MET A 32 -3.29 11.13 -11.02
C MET A 32 -3.52 12.28 -10.04
N ARG A 33 -4.07 13.40 -10.50
CA ARG A 33 -4.41 14.55 -9.62
C ARG A 33 -5.51 14.20 -8.62
N LEU A 34 -6.52 13.42 -9.02
CA LEU A 34 -7.57 12.96 -8.13
C LEU A 34 -7.03 12.03 -7.04
N LEU A 35 -6.08 11.14 -7.37
CA LEU A 35 -5.38 10.31 -6.38
C LEU A 35 -4.58 11.16 -5.39
N LYS A 36 -3.84 12.16 -5.88
CA LYS A 36 -3.06 13.09 -5.04
C LYS A 36 -3.97 13.94 -4.14
N LEU A 37 -5.14 14.38 -4.64
CA LEU A 37 -6.11 15.20 -3.91
C LEU A 37 -6.61 14.50 -2.64
N ILE A 38 -6.90 13.18 -2.73
CA ILE A 38 -7.48 12.43 -1.61
C ILE A 38 -6.43 11.94 -0.60
N ALA A 39 -5.13 11.95 -0.97
CA ALA A 39 -4.07 11.33 -0.18
C ALA A 39 -3.99 11.89 1.24
N VAL A 40 -3.79 13.19 1.38
CA VAL A 40 -3.64 13.86 2.69
C VAL A 40 -4.87 13.67 3.60
N PRO A 41 -6.11 13.99 3.16
CA PRO A 41 -7.29 13.78 4.00
C PRO A 41 -7.49 12.33 4.43
N LEU A 42 -7.26 11.39 3.51
CA LEU A 42 -7.44 9.97 3.79
C LEU A 42 -6.43 9.50 4.83
N VAL A 43 -5.13 9.80 4.64
CA VAL A 43 -4.06 9.40 5.55
C VAL A 43 -4.33 9.93 6.95
N LEU A 44 -4.65 11.22 7.07
CA LEU A 44 -4.94 11.85 8.36
C LEU A 44 -6.08 11.13 9.09
N VAL A 45 -7.22 10.99 8.42
CA VAL A 45 -8.44 10.45 9.06
C VAL A 45 -8.30 8.96 9.35
N SER A 46 -7.78 8.18 8.41
CA SER A 46 -7.66 6.73 8.57
C SER A 46 -6.65 6.36 9.65
N LEU A 47 -5.51 7.07 9.76
CA LEU A 47 -4.53 6.83 10.83
C LEU A 47 -5.08 7.23 12.21
N ILE A 48 -5.76 8.38 12.33
CA ILE A 48 -6.41 8.76 13.59
C ILE A 48 -7.38 7.66 14.03
N LEU A 49 -8.26 7.20 13.14
CA LEU A 49 -9.22 6.14 13.45
C LEU A 49 -8.53 4.80 13.71
N GLY A 50 -7.50 4.45 12.95
CA GLY A 50 -6.69 3.26 13.18
C GLY A 50 -6.17 3.23 14.61
N VAL A 51 -5.55 4.33 15.06
CA VAL A 51 -5.05 4.46 16.45
C VAL A 51 -6.19 4.44 17.48
N VAL A 52 -7.29 5.16 17.24
CA VAL A 52 -8.43 5.19 18.18
C VAL A 52 -9.07 3.81 18.34
N ASN A 53 -9.16 3.02 17.27
CA ASN A 53 -9.68 1.65 17.32
C ASN A 53 -8.80 0.72 18.18
N LEU A 54 -7.50 1.04 18.35
CA LEU A 54 -6.61 0.33 19.28
C LEU A 54 -7.01 0.47 20.75
N LYS A 55 -7.88 1.43 21.10
CA LYS A 55 -8.38 1.57 22.48
C LYS A 55 -9.26 0.40 22.91
N ASP A 56 -10.09 -0.11 22.02
CA ASP A 56 -10.96 -1.25 22.33
C ASP A 56 -10.10 -2.50 22.64
N ILE A 57 -8.91 -2.56 22.05
CA ILE A 57 -7.88 -3.55 22.29
C ILE A 57 -7.34 -3.53 23.72
N ARG A 58 -7.15 -2.32 24.32
CA ARG A 58 -6.63 -2.18 25.68
C ARG A 58 -7.61 -2.68 26.75
N ASN A 59 -8.90 -2.60 26.47
CA ASN A 59 -9.96 -3.09 27.35
C ASN A 59 -10.11 -4.63 27.30
N LEU A 60 -9.71 -5.29 26.17
CA LEU A 60 -9.66 -6.75 26.03
C LEU A 60 -8.31 -7.37 26.48
N SER A 61 -7.50 -6.63 27.20
CA SER A 61 -6.24 -6.99 27.88
C SER A 61 -5.20 -7.77 27.06
N ARG A 62 -5.10 -9.09 27.15
CA ARG A 62 -4.02 -9.88 26.54
C ARG A 62 -4.20 -10.17 25.05
N ILE A 63 -5.43 -10.34 24.59
CA ILE A 63 -5.74 -10.68 23.18
C ILE A 63 -5.37 -9.51 22.26
N GLY A 64 -5.73 -8.29 22.65
CA GLY A 64 -5.51 -7.10 21.84
C GLY A 64 -4.05 -6.80 21.59
N LEU A 65 -3.23 -6.75 22.65
CA LEU A 65 -1.80 -6.48 22.50
C LEU A 65 -1.09 -7.57 21.68
N LYS A 66 -1.43 -8.84 21.90
CA LYS A 66 -0.88 -9.95 21.14
C LYS A 66 -1.25 -9.84 19.65
N THR A 67 -2.50 -9.52 19.35
CA THR A 67 -2.97 -9.35 17.96
C THR A 67 -2.16 -8.30 17.23
N ILE A 68 -1.99 -7.11 17.85
CA ILE A 68 -1.21 -6.03 17.22
C ILE A 68 0.24 -6.42 17.03
N LEU A 69 0.88 -6.99 18.05
CA LEU A 69 2.27 -7.41 17.97
C LEU A 69 2.47 -8.44 16.83
N ILE A 70 1.56 -9.41 16.71
CA ILE A 70 1.65 -10.40 15.65
C ILE A 70 1.44 -9.74 14.28
N TYR A 71 0.45 -8.85 14.11
CA TYR A 71 0.24 -8.11 12.87
C TYR A 71 1.46 -7.26 12.47
N VAL A 72 2.03 -6.51 13.40
CA VAL A 72 3.25 -5.75 13.13
C VAL A 72 4.41 -6.67 12.73
N CYS A 73 4.59 -7.80 13.41
CA CYS A 73 5.63 -8.77 13.07
C CYS A 73 5.41 -9.38 11.68
N THR A 74 4.17 -9.77 11.32
CA THR A 74 3.88 -10.33 9.99
C THR A 74 4.06 -9.29 8.90
N THR A 75 3.68 -8.04 9.14
CA THR A 75 3.88 -6.95 8.18
C THR A 75 5.36 -6.63 7.98
N ILE A 76 6.15 -6.53 9.05
CA ILE A 76 7.61 -6.34 8.94
C ILE A 76 8.24 -7.48 8.14
N LEU A 77 7.83 -8.72 8.39
CA LEU A 77 8.33 -9.87 7.65
C LEU A 77 7.92 -9.82 6.18
N ALA A 78 6.67 -9.46 5.87
CA ALA A 78 6.17 -9.33 4.51
C ALA A 78 6.91 -8.23 3.73
N VAL A 79 7.13 -7.06 4.35
CA VAL A 79 7.92 -5.97 3.76
C VAL A 79 9.36 -6.41 3.52
N SER A 80 9.97 -7.10 4.49
CA SER A 80 11.34 -7.61 4.37
C SER A 80 11.50 -8.61 3.22
N ILE A 81 10.49 -9.48 3.01
CA ILE A 81 10.45 -10.38 1.85
C ILE A 81 10.35 -9.58 0.55
N GLY A 82 9.49 -8.58 0.49
CA GLY A 82 9.37 -7.69 -0.67
C GLY A 82 10.69 -7.00 -1.01
N LEU A 83 11.33 -6.38 -0.01
CA LEU A 83 12.65 -5.74 -0.16
C LEU A 83 13.73 -6.73 -0.60
N GLY A 84 13.76 -7.92 -0.01
CA GLY A 84 14.70 -8.97 -0.38
C GLY A 84 14.52 -9.43 -1.83
N MET A 85 13.29 -9.72 -2.24
CA MET A 85 12.98 -10.16 -3.60
C MET A 85 13.33 -9.12 -4.66
N VAL A 86 12.94 -7.87 -4.47
CA VAL A 86 13.22 -6.79 -5.43
C VAL A 86 14.71 -6.44 -5.48
N SER A 87 15.43 -6.59 -4.38
CA SER A 87 16.88 -6.36 -4.32
C SER A 87 17.67 -7.48 -5.02
N VAL A 88 17.15 -8.71 -5.04
CA VAL A 88 17.76 -9.85 -5.74
C VAL A 88 17.42 -9.82 -7.22
N ILE A 89 16.14 -9.67 -7.58
CA ILE A 89 15.66 -9.73 -8.97
C ILE A 89 16.02 -8.47 -9.75
N LYS A 90 16.03 -7.30 -9.10
CA LYS A 90 16.37 -5.98 -9.66
C LYS A 90 15.59 -5.65 -10.94
N PRO A 91 14.26 -5.71 -10.92
CA PRO A 91 13.43 -5.56 -12.12
C PRO A 91 13.62 -4.21 -12.83
N GLY A 92 13.88 -3.13 -12.10
CA GLY A 92 14.10 -1.81 -12.68
C GLY A 92 15.44 -1.66 -13.41
N LYS A 93 16.41 -2.52 -13.16
CA LYS A 93 17.70 -2.48 -13.90
C LYS A 93 17.59 -2.99 -15.35
N VAL A 94 16.49 -3.65 -15.69
CA VAL A 94 16.18 -4.04 -17.09
C VAL A 94 15.59 -2.86 -17.87
N PHE A 95 15.20 -1.78 -17.19
CA PHE A 95 14.70 -0.58 -17.85
C PHE A 95 15.80 0.05 -18.72
N PRO A 96 15.49 0.45 -19.98
CA PRO A 96 16.48 0.96 -20.93
C PRO A 96 17.15 2.24 -20.41
N LYS A 97 18.48 2.27 -20.48
CA LYS A 97 19.27 3.41 -19.95
C LYS A 97 18.99 4.72 -20.70
N ASP A 98 18.76 4.64 -22.00
CA ASP A 98 18.48 5.81 -22.83
C ASP A 98 17.17 6.47 -22.40
N ARG A 99 16.17 5.64 -22.08
CA ARG A 99 14.87 6.07 -21.57
C ARG A 99 14.92 6.48 -20.09
N GLN A 100 15.84 5.91 -19.35
CA GLN A 100 16.08 6.32 -17.96
C GLN A 100 16.47 7.80 -17.88
N THR A 101 17.36 8.25 -18.76
CA THR A 101 17.79 9.66 -18.83
C THR A 101 16.61 10.58 -19.19
N GLU A 102 15.82 10.21 -20.19
CA GLU A 102 14.62 10.95 -20.60
C GLU A 102 13.57 11.00 -19.45
N PHE A 103 13.40 9.88 -18.76
CA PHE A 103 12.49 9.78 -17.60
C PHE A 103 13.00 10.65 -16.44
N MET A 104 14.31 10.67 -16.19
CA MET A 104 14.93 11.56 -15.22
C MET A 104 14.79 13.02 -15.60
N GLU A 105 15.04 13.40 -16.86
CA GLU A 105 14.90 14.79 -17.33
C GLU A 105 13.45 15.28 -17.20
N ARG A 106 12.46 14.44 -17.53
CA ARG A 106 11.04 14.77 -17.38
C ARG A 106 10.65 15.09 -15.93
N TYR A 107 11.32 14.46 -14.96
CA TYR A 107 11.10 14.66 -13.52
C TYR A 107 12.27 15.38 -12.84
N GLN A 108 13.21 15.92 -13.61
CA GLN A 108 14.51 16.47 -13.15
C GLN A 108 14.33 17.53 -12.07
N GLN A 109 13.38 18.45 -12.18
CA GLN A 109 13.14 19.45 -11.14
C GLN A 109 12.77 18.80 -9.81
N THR A 110 11.87 17.82 -9.83
CA THR A 110 11.45 17.09 -8.62
C THR A 110 12.57 16.22 -8.07
N VAL A 111 13.35 15.56 -8.95
CA VAL A 111 14.46 14.68 -8.54
C VAL A 111 15.61 15.51 -7.97
N VAL A 112 16.00 16.60 -8.63
CA VAL A 112 17.11 17.48 -8.18
C VAL A 112 16.78 18.15 -6.85
N GLU A 113 15.55 18.64 -6.68
CA GLU A 113 15.11 19.18 -5.39
C GLU A 113 15.16 18.13 -4.28
N ARG A 114 14.76 16.89 -4.60
CA ARG A 114 14.77 15.77 -3.67
C ARG A 114 16.17 15.23 -3.39
N GLU A 115 17.02 15.12 -4.41
CA GLU A 115 18.44 14.74 -4.23
C GLU A 115 19.19 15.77 -3.39
N ALA A 116 18.95 17.07 -3.58
CA ALA A 116 19.50 18.12 -2.75
C ALA A 116 19.05 17.99 -1.29
N GLN A 117 17.77 17.69 -1.05
CA GLN A 117 17.25 17.38 0.29
C GLN A 117 17.91 16.12 0.88
N MET A 118 18.06 15.06 0.09
CA MET A 118 18.72 13.82 0.56
C MET A 118 20.23 13.99 0.82
N GLN A 119 20.93 14.81 0.03
CA GLN A 119 22.34 15.12 0.28
C GLN A 119 22.50 15.94 1.55
N GLN A 120 21.61 16.93 1.78
CA GLN A 120 21.56 17.65 3.05
C GLN A 120 21.34 16.69 4.23
N MET A 121 20.41 15.71 4.10
CA MET A 121 20.18 14.68 5.12
C MET A 121 21.38 13.76 5.39
N LYS A 122 22.31 13.57 4.43
CA LYS A 122 23.54 12.79 4.66
C LYS A 122 24.57 13.51 5.52
N ASP A 123 24.58 14.84 5.46
CA ASP A 123 25.50 15.69 6.22
C ASP A 123 24.90 16.13 7.58
N GLU A 124 23.61 15.79 7.83
CA GLU A 124 22.90 16.12 9.06
C GLU A 124 23.05 15.02 10.13
N SER A 125 22.71 15.39 11.37
CA SER A 125 22.69 14.45 12.50
C SER A 125 21.81 13.21 12.20
N PRO A 126 22.20 11.99 12.63
CA PRO A 126 21.36 10.80 12.49
C PRO A 126 19.93 10.94 13.05
N LEU A 127 19.71 11.91 13.94
CA LEU A 127 18.40 12.22 14.52
C LEU A 127 17.61 13.25 13.72
N GLN A 128 18.21 13.88 12.69
CA GLN A 128 17.53 14.93 11.92
C GLN A 128 16.25 14.42 11.27
N PHE A 129 16.29 13.19 10.74
CA PHE A 129 15.10 12.54 10.22
C PHE A 129 13.92 12.52 11.22
N VAL A 130 14.20 12.30 12.51
CA VAL A 130 13.17 12.32 13.57
C VAL A 130 12.69 13.75 13.83
N VAL A 131 13.58 14.73 13.75
CA VAL A 131 13.22 16.15 13.88
C VAL A 131 12.30 16.57 12.74
N ASP A 132 12.62 16.18 11.51
CA ASP A 132 11.85 16.54 10.31
C ASP A 132 10.47 15.87 10.25
N MET A 133 10.27 14.76 10.96
CA MET A 133 8.95 14.14 11.13
C MET A 133 7.99 15.03 11.93
N VAL A 134 8.49 15.96 12.77
CA VAL A 134 7.65 16.80 13.63
C VAL A 134 7.28 18.07 12.88
N PRO A 135 5.99 18.30 12.55
CA PRO A 135 5.58 19.49 11.84
C PRO A 135 5.69 20.75 12.71
N GLU A 136 6.38 21.79 12.24
CA GLU A 136 6.34 23.12 12.86
C GLU A 136 4.95 23.75 12.73
N ASN A 137 4.25 23.46 11.63
CA ASN A 137 2.91 23.96 11.35
C ASN A 137 2.11 22.93 10.61
N LEU A 138 1.05 22.43 11.27
CA LEU A 138 0.18 21.42 10.72
C LEU A 138 -0.49 21.82 9.40
N PHE A 139 -0.99 23.07 9.32
CA PHE A 139 -1.71 23.53 8.12
C PHE A 139 -0.77 23.65 6.91
N LYS A 140 0.48 24.03 7.14
CA LYS A 140 1.51 24.01 6.10
C LYS A 140 1.83 22.58 5.63
N ALA A 141 1.86 21.63 6.56
CA ALA A 141 2.06 20.21 6.21
C ALA A 141 0.86 19.64 5.45
N LEU A 142 -0.37 19.94 5.87
CA LEU A 142 -1.60 19.47 5.20
C LEU A 142 -1.76 20.04 3.77
N GLY A 143 -1.13 21.18 3.46
CA GLY A 143 -1.15 21.80 2.12
C GLY A 143 -0.10 21.25 1.17
N ASP A 144 0.77 20.34 1.60
CA ASP A 144 1.92 19.88 0.84
C ASP A 144 2.02 18.35 0.89
N ASN A 145 1.74 17.70 -0.24
CA ASN A 145 1.83 16.24 -0.37
C ASN A 145 3.25 15.70 -0.14
N SER A 146 4.28 16.53 -0.19
CA SER A 146 5.65 16.15 0.10
C SER A 146 5.97 16.05 1.60
N LYS A 147 5.01 16.38 2.46
CA LYS A 147 5.15 16.36 3.92
C LYS A 147 4.32 15.27 4.59
N MET A 148 4.13 14.15 3.88
CA MET A 148 3.30 13.04 4.37
C MET A 148 3.76 12.48 5.72
N LEU A 149 5.08 12.40 5.97
CA LEU A 149 5.60 11.93 7.27
C LEU A 149 5.19 12.83 8.44
N GLN A 150 5.14 14.14 8.22
CA GLN A 150 4.67 15.10 9.22
C GLN A 150 3.17 14.91 9.53
N ILE A 151 2.39 14.60 8.50
CA ILE A 151 0.95 14.31 8.63
C ILE A 151 0.73 13.02 9.41
N ILE A 152 1.52 11.97 9.11
CA ILE A 152 1.51 10.69 9.84
C ILE A 152 1.83 10.92 11.31
N PHE A 153 2.92 11.63 11.61
CA PHE A 153 3.31 11.93 12.99
C PHE A 153 2.17 12.61 13.74
N PHE A 154 1.60 13.66 13.15
CA PHE A 154 0.47 14.36 13.78
C PHE A 154 -0.75 13.44 13.96
N ALA A 155 -1.10 12.64 12.96
CA ALA A 155 -2.24 11.72 13.04
C ALA A 155 -2.08 10.70 14.17
N LEU A 156 -0.88 10.13 14.31
CA LEU A 156 -0.55 9.20 15.40
C LEU A 156 -0.62 9.89 16.76
N LEU A 157 0.00 11.07 16.89
CA LEU A 157 -0.03 11.86 18.12
C LEU A 157 -1.45 12.22 18.52
N PHE A 158 -2.27 12.68 17.56
CA PHE A 158 -3.67 13.05 17.78
C PHE A 158 -4.51 11.83 18.17
N GLY A 159 -4.33 10.68 17.49
CA GLY A 159 -5.00 9.43 17.82
C GLY A 159 -4.67 8.95 19.24
N VAL A 160 -3.39 9.02 19.64
CA VAL A 160 -2.96 8.70 21.01
C VAL A 160 -3.57 9.67 22.02
N ALA A 161 -3.58 10.97 21.73
CA ALA A 161 -4.22 11.96 22.59
C ALA A 161 -5.71 11.67 22.78
N LEU A 162 -6.44 11.29 21.72
CA LEU A 162 -7.85 10.88 21.82
C LEU A 162 -8.03 9.66 22.74
N ILE A 163 -7.13 8.68 22.67
CA ILE A 163 -7.16 7.51 23.57
C ILE A 163 -6.95 7.96 25.03
N VAL A 164 -5.98 8.84 25.28
CA VAL A 164 -5.65 9.30 26.65
C VAL A 164 -6.77 10.15 27.23
N VAL A 165 -7.36 11.07 26.46
CA VAL A 165 -8.54 11.85 26.87
C VAL A 165 -9.72 10.93 27.20
N GLY A 166 -9.86 9.85 26.49
CA GLY A 166 -10.97 8.89 26.56
C GLY A 166 -12.04 9.23 25.51
N PRO A 167 -12.23 8.38 24.48
CA PRO A 167 -13.24 8.59 23.44
C PRO A 167 -14.66 8.78 23.94
N SER A 168 -14.99 8.22 25.11
CA SER A 168 -16.28 8.46 25.80
C SER A 168 -16.48 9.88 26.28
N LYS A 169 -15.40 10.65 26.50
CA LYS A 169 -15.46 12.07 26.89
C LYS A 169 -15.61 13.01 25.70
N VAL A 170 -15.21 12.55 24.51
CA VAL A 170 -15.26 13.32 23.23
C VAL A 170 -15.97 12.54 22.12
N PRO A 171 -17.17 12.01 22.36
CA PRO A 171 -17.84 11.10 21.41
C PRO A 171 -18.17 11.78 20.09
N SER A 172 -18.48 13.07 20.11
CA SER A 172 -18.77 13.83 18.92
C SER A 172 -17.58 13.96 17.97
N LEU A 173 -16.38 14.12 18.55
CA LEU A 173 -15.14 14.22 17.76
C LEU A 173 -14.79 12.87 17.11
N VAL A 174 -14.89 11.78 17.84
CA VAL A 174 -14.67 10.44 17.29
C VAL A 174 -15.68 10.14 16.19
N ARG A 175 -16.97 10.45 16.41
CA ARG A 175 -18.04 10.31 15.41
C ARG A 175 -17.78 11.17 14.17
N PHE A 176 -17.26 12.38 14.35
CA PHE A 176 -16.89 13.24 13.22
C PHE A 176 -15.84 12.57 12.32
N PHE A 177 -14.76 12.04 12.89
CA PHE A 177 -13.75 11.32 12.09
C PHE A 177 -14.31 10.07 11.43
N GLN A 178 -15.17 9.30 12.13
CA GLN A 178 -15.84 8.13 11.54
C GLN A 178 -16.72 8.51 10.33
N GLN A 179 -17.53 9.56 10.48
CA GLN A 179 -18.39 10.04 9.38
C GLN A 179 -17.55 10.62 8.23
N LEU A 180 -16.51 11.39 8.55
CA LEU A 180 -15.61 11.92 7.53
C LEU A 180 -14.91 10.80 6.76
N ASN A 181 -14.47 9.73 7.44
CA ASN A 181 -13.89 8.57 6.79
C ASN A 181 -14.85 7.92 5.79
N LEU A 182 -16.15 7.78 6.14
CA LEU A 182 -17.15 7.25 5.21
C LEU A 182 -17.27 8.10 3.93
N VAL A 183 -17.25 9.43 4.08
CA VAL A 183 -17.29 10.35 2.94
C VAL A 183 -16.02 10.22 2.08
N LEU A 184 -14.83 10.16 2.71
CA LEU A 184 -13.56 9.99 1.99
C LEU A 184 -13.51 8.66 1.25
N LEU A 185 -13.97 7.56 1.86
CA LEU A 185 -14.07 6.27 1.19
C LEU A 185 -15.01 6.34 -0.01
N LYS A 186 -16.12 7.12 0.08
CA LYS A 186 -17.03 7.32 -1.06
C LYS A 186 -16.40 8.14 -2.19
N ILE A 187 -15.58 9.12 -1.86
CA ILE A 187 -14.78 9.86 -2.85
C ILE A 187 -13.80 8.92 -3.57
N ILE A 188 -13.15 8.01 -2.82
CA ILE A 188 -12.29 6.99 -3.44
C ILE A 188 -13.07 6.10 -4.40
N ASP A 189 -14.29 5.66 -4.03
CA ASP A 189 -15.15 4.88 -4.94
C ASP A 189 -15.37 5.64 -6.28
N PHE A 190 -15.62 6.97 -6.23
CA PHE A 190 -15.79 7.78 -7.44
C PHE A 190 -14.50 7.87 -8.25
N ILE A 191 -13.35 8.07 -7.60
CA ILE A 191 -12.05 8.09 -8.26
C ILE A 191 -11.77 6.73 -8.90
N MET A 192 -12.07 5.64 -8.21
CA MET A 192 -11.86 4.28 -8.72
C MET A 192 -12.85 3.88 -9.83
N ALA A 193 -14.07 4.44 -9.84
CA ALA A 193 -14.97 4.30 -10.98
C ALA A 193 -14.43 5.00 -12.23
N PHE A 194 -13.66 6.07 -12.07
CA PHE A 194 -12.95 6.75 -13.17
C PHE A 194 -11.64 6.07 -13.57
N ALA A 195 -11.07 5.19 -12.75
CA ALA A 195 -9.78 4.54 -12.97
C ALA A 195 -9.65 3.82 -14.35
N PRO A 196 -10.68 3.12 -14.90
CA PRO A 196 -10.58 2.49 -16.22
C PRO A 196 -10.21 3.50 -17.33
N TYR A 197 -10.77 4.71 -17.29
CA TYR A 197 -10.51 5.78 -18.25
C TYR A 197 -9.12 6.40 -18.02
N GLY A 198 -8.78 6.68 -16.78
CA GLY A 198 -7.46 7.19 -16.40
C GLY A 198 -6.33 6.24 -16.77
N VAL A 199 -6.49 4.94 -16.46
CA VAL A 199 -5.50 3.90 -16.81
C VAL A 199 -5.44 3.68 -18.33
N PHE A 200 -6.57 3.73 -19.04
CA PHE A 200 -6.58 3.71 -20.50
C PHE A 200 -5.71 4.85 -21.07
N ALA A 201 -5.94 6.08 -20.60
CA ALA A 201 -5.22 7.26 -21.05
C ALA A 201 -3.72 7.20 -20.74
N LEU A 202 -3.35 6.78 -19.50
CA LEU A 202 -1.96 6.62 -19.11
C LEU A 202 -1.24 5.55 -19.95
N MET A 203 -1.90 4.42 -20.23
CA MET A 203 -1.31 3.36 -21.04
C MET A 203 -1.19 3.77 -22.51
N SER A 204 -2.16 4.52 -23.05
CA SER A 204 -2.09 5.03 -24.42
C SER A 204 -0.93 6.01 -24.57
N ALA A 205 -0.78 6.95 -23.64
CA ALA A 205 0.33 7.90 -23.62
C ALA A 205 1.68 7.18 -23.46
N LEU A 206 1.78 6.20 -22.55
CA LEU A 206 2.98 5.40 -22.34
C LEU A 206 3.42 4.69 -23.63
N ILE A 207 2.47 4.13 -24.40
CA ILE A 207 2.79 3.48 -25.68
C ILE A 207 3.30 4.51 -26.68
N VAL A 208 2.62 5.64 -26.84
CA VAL A 208 3.01 6.68 -27.77
C VAL A 208 4.38 7.27 -27.45
N ASP A 209 4.65 7.50 -26.13
CA ASP A 209 5.94 8.04 -25.69
C ASP A 209 7.10 7.03 -25.86
N TYR A 210 6.83 5.73 -25.68
CA TYR A 210 7.87 4.71 -25.51
C TYR A 210 7.70 3.46 -26.39
N ALA A 211 6.81 3.50 -27.38
CA ALA A 211 6.56 2.34 -28.22
C ALA A 211 7.76 1.98 -29.09
N GLY A 212 8.01 0.70 -29.13
CA GLY A 212 9.21 0.13 -29.74
C GLY A 212 10.27 -0.27 -28.73
N ASP A 213 10.13 0.11 -27.44
CA ASP A 213 11.08 -0.27 -26.42
C ASP A 213 10.59 -1.49 -25.62
N VAL A 214 10.97 -2.68 -26.07
CA VAL A 214 10.67 -3.95 -25.42
C VAL A 214 11.20 -3.97 -23.97
N GLY A 215 12.22 -3.17 -23.68
CA GLY A 215 12.85 -3.11 -22.34
C GLY A 215 11.90 -2.58 -21.27
N ILE A 216 11.06 -1.61 -21.58
CA ILE A 216 10.07 -1.05 -20.64
C ILE A 216 9.05 -2.11 -20.23
N PHE A 217 8.49 -2.83 -21.22
CA PHE A 217 7.53 -3.90 -20.95
C PHE A 217 8.16 -5.07 -20.24
N SER A 218 9.42 -5.38 -20.53
CA SER A 218 10.20 -6.41 -19.83
C SER A 218 10.42 -6.01 -18.35
N ALA A 219 10.76 -4.76 -18.08
CA ALA A 219 10.92 -4.26 -16.72
C ALA A 219 9.60 -4.32 -15.92
N LEU A 220 8.48 -3.90 -16.54
CA LEU A 220 7.14 -3.98 -15.94
C LEU A 220 6.70 -5.42 -15.72
N GLY A 221 6.95 -6.32 -16.67
CA GLY A 221 6.66 -7.75 -16.53
C GLY A 221 7.46 -8.40 -15.40
N LEU A 222 8.75 -8.07 -15.32
CA LEU A 222 9.63 -8.57 -14.26
C LEU A 222 9.26 -7.98 -12.89
N TYR A 223 8.83 -6.71 -12.83
CA TYR A 223 8.27 -6.11 -11.63
C TYR A 223 7.00 -6.85 -11.17
N ALA A 224 6.04 -7.05 -12.06
CA ALA A 224 4.82 -7.81 -11.74
C ALA A 224 5.16 -9.22 -11.23
N LEU A 225 6.07 -9.92 -11.91
CA LEU A 225 6.55 -11.24 -11.48
C LEU A 225 7.20 -11.17 -10.09
N THR A 226 8.01 -10.15 -9.82
CA THR A 226 8.66 -9.97 -8.51
C THR A 226 7.62 -9.83 -7.39
N VAL A 227 6.57 -9.01 -7.61
CA VAL A 227 5.46 -8.88 -6.67
C VAL A 227 4.75 -10.20 -6.47
N VAL A 228 4.38 -10.89 -7.56
CA VAL A 228 3.68 -12.19 -7.49
C VAL A 228 4.51 -13.22 -6.72
N LEU A 229 5.81 -13.31 -6.99
CA LEU A 229 6.70 -14.23 -6.28
C LEU A 229 6.82 -13.88 -4.79
N ALA A 230 6.94 -12.60 -4.43
CA ALA A 230 6.98 -12.18 -3.03
C ALA A 230 5.68 -12.53 -2.30
N LEU A 231 4.53 -12.27 -2.91
CA LEU A 231 3.21 -12.63 -2.37
C LEU A 231 3.04 -14.15 -2.26
N ALA A 232 3.54 -14.91 -3.25
CA ALA A 232 3.52 -16.37 -3.22
C ALA A 232 4.38 -16.94 -2.08
N VAL A 233 5.55 -16.37 -1.81
CA VAL A 233 6.39 -16.76 -0.66
C VAL A 233 5.62 -16.55 0.65
N ILE A 234 4.91 -15.43 0.80
CA ILE A 234 4.13 -15.16 2.01
C ILE A 234 3.01 -16.21 2.18
N ILE A 235 2.21 -16.46 1.14
CA ILE A 235 1.08 -17.41 1.22
C ILE A 235 1.54 -18.86 1.36
N LEU A 236 2.57 -19.28 0.60
CA LEU A 236 2.94 -20.68 0.48
C LEU A 236 4.02 -21.13 1.48
N LEU A 237 4.79 -20.20 2.04
CA LEU A 237 5.86 -20.54 2.98
C LEU A 237 5.63 -19.89 4.36
N VAL A 238 5.40 -18.58 4.43
CA VAL A 238 5.33 -17.85 5.70
C VAL A 238 4.09 -18.23 6.50
N TYR A 239 2.91 -18.08 5.92
CA TYR A 239 1.67 -18.38 6.63
C TYR A 239 1.53 -19.88 6.99
N PRO A 240 1.87 -20.84 6.10
CA PRO A 240 1.96 -22.25 6.48
C PRO A 240 2.93 -22.53 7.62
N PHE A 241 4.10 -21.91 7.62
CA PHE A 241 5.06 -22.03 8.71
C PHE A 241 4.48 -21.50 10.03
N ILE A 242 3.92 -20.30 10.03
CA ILE A 242 3.27 -19.69 11.21
C ILE A 242 2.11 -20.58 11.71
N MET A 243 1.29 -21.06 10.80
CA MET A 243 0.16 -21.95 11.14
C MET A 243 0.61 -23.26 11.76
N ARG A 244 1.67 -23.86 11.21
CA ARG A 244 2.19 -25.14 11.74
C ARG A 244 2.80 -24.99 13.14
N VAL A 245 3.56 -23.90 13.35
CA VAL A 245 4.31 -23.68 14.59
C VAL A 245 3.39 -23.10 15.69
N PHE A 246 2.60 -22.09 15.37
CA PHE A 246 1.84 -21.32 16.34
C PHE A 246 0.33 -21.55 16.28
N GLY A 247 -0.23 -21.80 15.09
CA GLY A 247 -1.66 -21.97 14.90
C GLY A 247 -2.20 -23.35 15.23
N LYS A 248 -1.33 -24.39 15.27
CA LYS A 248 -1.69 -25.79 15.55
C LYS A 248 -2.85 -26.32 14.69
N ARG A 249 -2.93 -25.92 13.43
CA ARG A 249 -3.89 -26.41 12.42
C ARG A 249 -3.17 -27.09 11.29
N THR A 250 -3.81 -28.07 10.65
CA THR A 250 -3.23 -28.75 9.47
C THR A 250 -3.32 -27.82 8.25
N MET A 251 -2.32 -27.89 7.36
CA MET A 251 -2.30 -27.10 6.13
C MET A 251 -3.52 -27.34 5.26
N LYS A 252 -3.94 -28.63 5.14
CA LYS A 252 -5.15 -28.99 4.38
C LYS A 252 -6.41 -28.33 4.94
N GLN A 253 -6.59 -28.34 6.27
CA GLN A 253 -7.72 -27.70 6.92
C GLN A 253 -7.69 -26.18 6.70
N PHE A 254 -6.51 -25.57 6.84
CA PHE A 254 -6.34 -24.14 6.68
C PHE A 254 -6.68 -23.67 5.25
N PHE A 255 -6.07 -24.29 4.23
CA PHE A 255 -6.32 -23.88 2.83
C PHE A 255 -7.75 -24.20 2.38
N ASN A 256 -8.35 -25.31 2.84
CA ASN A 256 -9.75 -25.60 2.56
C ASN A 256 -10.71 -24.55 3.19
N ALA A 257 -10.36 -24.02 4.36
CA ALA A 257 -11.13 -22.93 4.97
C ALA A 257 -10.88 -21.60 4.25
N ALA A 258 -9.62 -21.30 3.89
CA ALA A 258 -9.23 -20.04 3.28
C ALA A 258 -9.62 -19.91 1.80
N ALA A 259 -9.66 -20.98 1.02
CA ALA A 259 -9.89 -20.92 -0.42
C ALA A 259 -11.14 -20.13 -0.85
N PRO A 260 -12.34 -20.31 -0.26
CA PRO A 260 -13.51 -19.50 -0.61
C PRO A 260 -13.31 -18.01 -0.29
N VAL A 261 -12.63 -17.69 0.82
CA VAL A 261 -12.30 -16.31 1.22
C VAL A 261 -11.31 -15.70 0.24
N GLN A 262 -10.27 -16.45 -0.14
CA GLN A 262 -9.27 -16.04 -1.13
C GLN A 262 -9.91 -15.74 -2.50
N MET A 263 -10.85 -16.58 -2.95
CA MET A 263 -11.58 -16.36 -4.20
C MET A 263 -12.43 -15.08 -4.14
N LEU A 264 -13.13 -14.84 -3.04
CA LEU A 264 -13.92 -13.62 -2.86
C LEU A 264 -13.01 -12.39 -2.76
N ALA A 265 -11.89 -12.48 -2.03
CA ALA A 265 -10.89 -11.42 -1.93
C ALA A 265 -10.28 -11.08 -3.29
N PHE A 266 -9.93 -12.09 -4.07
CA PHE A 266 -9.40 -11.93 -5.43
C PHE A 266 -10.39 -11.19 -6.34
N THR A 267 -11.66 -11.54 -6.31
CA THR A 267 -12.68 -10.94 -7.18
C THR A 267 -13.07 -9.53 -6.76
N THR A 268 -13.14 -9.26 -5.46
CA THR A 268 -13.56 -7.96 -4.92
C THR A 268 -12.43 -6.96 -4.74
N SER A 269 -11.20 -7.43 -4.57
CA SER A 269 -10.05 -6.62 -4.11
C SER A 269 -10.36 -5.83 -2.83
N SER A 270 -11.18 -6.39 -1.93
CA SER A 270 -11.62 -5.72 -0.71
C SER A 270 -11.64 -6.67 0.48
N SER A 271 -10.72 -6.47 1.41
CA SER A 271 -10.71 -7.20 2.69
C SER A 271 -11.98 -6.92 3.51
N ALA A 272 -12.51 -5.70 3.42
CA ALA A 272 -13.75 -5.33 4.11
C ALA A 272 -14.97 -6.08 3.56
N ALA A 273 -15.08 -6.20 2.24
CA ALA A 273 -16.19 -6.94 1.61
C ALA A 273 -16.13 -8.45 1.90
N THR A 274 -14.94 -9.00 2.13
CA THR A 274 -14.77 -10.43 2.45
C THR A 274 -14.98 -10.76 3.93
N LEU A 275 -14.98 -9.78 4.81
CA LEU A 275 -14.99 -9.97 6.27
C LEU A 275 -16.11 -10.92 6.76
N PRO A 276 -17.38 -10.83 6.30
CA PRO A 276 -18.41 -11.75 6.76
C PRO A 276 -18.08 -13.22 6.46
N LEU A 277 -17.60 -13.50 5.25
CA LEU A 277 -17.16 -14.85 4.86
C LEU A 277 -15.92 -15.29 5.62
N THR A 278 -14.98 -14.37 5.84
CA THR A 278 -13.76 -14.63 6.63
C THR A 278 -14.10 -15.02 8.06
N LEU A 279 -15.04 -14.32 8.70
CA LEU A 279 -15.57 -14.66 10.03
C LEU A 279 -16.17 -16.06 10.05
N GLU A 280 -17.11 -16.34 9.12
CA GLU A 280 -17.77 -17.62 9.05
C GLU A 280 -16.79 -18.79 8.87
N ARG A 281 -15.86 -18.66 7.92
CA ARG A 281 -14.89 -19.72 7.60
C ARG A 281 -13.90 -19.94 8.73
N THR A 282 -13.47 -18.86 9.39
CA THR A 282 -12.54 -18.93 10.52
C THR A 282 -13.17 -19.60 11.74
N GLN A 283 -14.43 -19.28 12.05
CA GLN A 283 -15.16 -19.89 13.16
C GLN A 283 -15.52 -21.35 12.89
N LYS A 284 -16.26 -21.60 11.79
CA LYS A 284 -16.82 -22.92 11.53
C LYS A 284 -15.82 -23.97 11.06
N HIS A 285 -14.79 -23.57 10.29
CA HIS A 285 -13.87 -24.52 9.65
C HIS A 285 -12.48 -24.57 10.29
N LEU A 286 -12.02 -23.46 10.91
CA LEU A 286 -10.78 -23.43 11.65
C LEU A 286 -10.98 -23.58 13.16
N GLY A 287 -12.24 -23.50 13.65
CA GLY A 287 -12.57 -23.68 15.06
C GLY A 287 -11.97 -22.59 15.95
N VAL A 288 -11.80 -21.39 15.43
CA VAL A 288 -11.42 -20.21 16.21
C VAL A 288 -12.63 -19.73 16.99
N SER A 289 -12.43 -19.41 18.28
CA SER A 289 -13.52 -18.94 19.12
C SER A 289 -14.15 -17.65 18.58
N GLU A 290 -15.45 -17.48 18.81
CA GLU A 290 -16.18 -16.27 18.40
C GLU A 290 -15.57 -15.01 19.02
N GLU A 291 -15.18 -15.08 20.29
CA GLU A 291 -14.53 -13.97 20.99
C GLU A 291 -13.24 -13.50 20.30
N VAL A 292 -12.38 -14.42 19.84
CA VAL A 292 -11.13 -14.08 19.15
C VAL A 292 -11.42 -13.60 17.72
N SER A 293 -12.21 -14.35 16.98
CA SER A 293 -12.47 -14.03 15.56
C SER A 293 -13.21 -12.71 15.36
N SER A 294 -14.24 -12.45 16.19
CA SER A 294 -15.03 -11.21 16.15
C SER A 294 -14.20 -9.96 16.54
N PHE A 295 -13.05 -10.17 17.17
CA PHE A 295 -12.12 -9.09 17.48
C PHE A 295 -10.99 -9.01 16.44
N VAL A 296 -10.25 -10.11 16.22
CA VAL A 296 -9.03 -10.12 15.41
C VAL A 296 -9.33 -9.77 13.95
N LEU A 297 -10.36 -10.39 13.34
CA LEU A 297 -10.63 -10.21 11.92
C LEU A 297 -11.04 -8.78 11.53
N PRO A 298 -12.00 -8.10 12.23
CA PRO A 298 -12.31 -6.71 11.93
C PRO A 298 -11.13 -5.75 12.13
N VAL A 299 -10.28 -6.01 13.13
CA VAL A 299 -9.05 -5.26 13.36
C VAL A 299 -8.05 -5.50 12.20
N GLY A 300 -7.93 -6.75 11.75
CA GLY A 300 -7.05 -7.13 10.63
C GLY A 300 -7.40 -6.41 9.34
N VAL A 301 -8.68 -6.30 9.00
CA VAL A 301 -9.13 -5.58 7.78
C VAL A 301 -8.56 -4.16 7.66
N THR A 302 -8.21 -3.52 8.78
CA THR A 302 -7.70 -2.15 8.82
C THR A 302 -6.23 -2.02 9.21
N ILE A 303 -5.66 -3.03 9.86
CA ILE A 303 -4.28 -2.97 10.38
C ILE A 303 -3.35 -3.94 9.64
N ASN A 304 -3.86 -5.11 9.27
CA ASN A 304 -3.06 -6.17 8.66
C ASN A 304 -3.10 -6.10 7.13
N MET A 305 -2.18 -5.39 6.55
CA MET A 305 -2.07 -5.21 5.10
C MET A 305 -0.75 -5.79 4.56
N ASP A 306 -0.40 -7.02 4.95
CA ASP A 306 0.86 -7.68 4.62
C ASP A 306 1.16 -7.70 3.12
N GLY A 307 0.16 -8.08 2.29
CA GLY A 307 0.30 -8.08 0.84
C GLY A 307 0.48 -6.69 0.26
N THR A 308 -0.24 -5.71 0.81
CA THR A 308 -0.15 -4.31 0.40
C THR A 308 1.21 -3.72 0.75
N SER A 309 1.69 -3.93 1.98
CA SER A 309 2.98 -3.40 2.45
C SER A 309 4.16 -4.06 1.71
N CYS A 310 4.10 -5.36 1.44
CA CYS A 310 5.06 -6.06 0.59
C CYS A 310 5.13 -5.44 -0.81
N TYR A 311 3.98 -5.21 -1.44
CA TYR A 311 3.88 -4.54 -2.73
C TYR A 311 4.46 -3.14 -2.71
N GLN A 312 4.15 -2.33 -1.69
CA GLN A 312 4.65 -0.96 -1.56
C GLN A 312 6.18 -0.93 -1.52
N ALA A 313 6.79 -1.86 -0.80
CA ALA A 313 8.24 -2.00 -0.75
C ALA A 313 8.84 -2.38 -2.11
N VAL A 314 8.24 -3.35 -2.80
CA VAL A 314 8.70 -3.76 -4.15
C VAL A 314 8.54 -2.61 -5.14
N ALA A 315 7.41 -1.90 -5.12
CA ALA A 315 7.12 -0.78 -6.00
C ALA A 315 8.10 0.40 -5.78
N ALA A 316 8.37 0.76 -4.53
CA ALA A 316 9.29 1.85 -4.20
C ALA A 316 10.70 1.55 -4.71
N VAL A 317 11.24 0.36 -4.42
CA VAL A 317 12.58 -0.02 -4.89
C VAL A 317 12.63 -0.17 -6.41
N PHE A 318 11.57 -0.70 -7.03
CA PHE A 318 11.47 -0.79 -8.49
C PHE A 318 11.55 0.60 -9.13
N LEU A 319 10.77 1.56 -8.65
CA LEU A 319 10.78 2.93 -9.17
C LEU A 319 12.11 3.63 -8.92
N ALA A 320 12.76 3.42 -7.77
CA ALA A 320 14.11 3.89 -7.54
C ALA A 320 15.09 3.35 -8.58
N GLN A 321 15.04 2.04 -8.86
CA GLN A 321 15.89 1.40 -9.87
C GLN A 321 15.64 1.94 -11.28
N VAL A 322 14.36 2.20 -11.64
CA VAL A 322 13.99 2.81 -12.93
C VAL A 322 14.57 4.22 -13.06
N LEU A 323 14.55 4.99 -11.97
CA LEU A 323 15.12 6.33 -11.90
C LEU A 323 16.65 6.35 -11.72
N GLY A 324 17.32 5.18 -11.64
CA GLY A 324 18.75 5.10 -11.42
C GLY A 324 19.21 5.51 -10.02
N LEU A 325 18.28 5.59 -9.07
CA LEU A 325 18.57 5.92 -7.68
C LEU A 325 19.01 4.65 -6.93
N ASP A 326 20.23 4.68 -6.40
CA ASP A 326 20.73 3.62 -5.54
C ASP A 326 20.32 3.91 -4.08
N LEU A 327 19.35 3.15 -3.60
CA LEU A 327 18.85 3.28 -2.22
C LEU A 327 19.90 2.76 -1.22
N THR A 328 20.21 3.58 -0.23
CA THR A 328 21.04 3.20 0.90
C THR A 328 20.30 2.23 1.83
N PHE A 329 21.04 1.52 2.69
CA PHE A 329 20.44 0.65 3.71
C PHE A 329 19.49 1.42 4.64
N GLY A 330 19.82 2.67 4.99
CA GLY A 330 18.95 3.56 5.78
C GLY A 330 17.61 3.86 5.08
N GLN A 331 17.63 4.13 3.78
CA GLN A 331 16.43 4.34 2.99
C GLN A 331 15.58 3.05 2.87
N MET A 332 16.21 1.88 2.76
CA MET A 332 15.48 0.60 2.80
C MET A 332 14.79 0.37 4.16
N LEU A 333 15.45 0.72 5.28
CA LEU A 333 14.84 0.71 6.60
C LEU A 333 13.70 1.71 6.71
N LEU A 334 13.82 2.87 6.07
CA LEU A 334 12.76 3.86 6.01
C LEU A 334 11.55 3.37 5.21
N ILE A 335 11.76 2.70 4.08
CA ILE A 335 10.68 2.02 3.34
C ILE A 335 10.00 0.98 4.23
N LEU A 336 10.77 0.16 4.96
CA LEU A 336 10.23 -0.84 5.88
C LEU A 336 9.36 -0.19 6.96
N ALA A 337 9.85 0.87 7.59
CA ALA A 337 9.12 1.58 8.64
C ALA A 337 7.85 2.25 8.10
N THR A 338 7.96 3.01 7.01
CA THR A 338 6.82 3.74 6.42
C THR A 338 5.78 2.83 5.82
N ALA A 339 6.15 1.74 5.14
CA ALA A 339 5.21 0.75 4.63
C ALA A 339 4.49 0.02 5.78
N THR A 340 5.19 -0.28 6.88
CA THR A 340 4.59 -0.89 8.07
C THR A 340 3.60 0.07 8.76
N ILE A 341 3.96 1.33 8.93
CA ILE A 341 3.08 2.34 9.54
C ILE A 341 1.87 2.63 8.64
N SER A 342 2.09 2.78 7.33
CA SER A 342 1.00 3.05 6.38
C SER A 342 0.01 1.89 6.29
N SER A 343 0.43 0.66 6.60
CA SER A 343 -0.47 -0.49 6.64
C SER A 343 -1.61 -0.30 7.66
N ILE A 344 -1.31 0.32 8.81
CA ILE A 344 -2.26 0.54 9.91
C ILE A 344 -3.42 1.47 9.48
N GLY A 345 -3.21 2.33 8.48
CA GLY A 345 -4.23 3.26 7.99
C GLY A 345 -4.76 2.95 6.60
N THR A 346 -4.31 1.87 5.97
CA THR A 346 -4.75 1.52 4.62
C THR A 346 -6.21 1.03 4.66
N PRO A 347 -7.13 1.69 3.95
CA PRO A 347 -8.50 1.19 3.88
C PRO A 347 -8.57 -0.12 3.10
N GLY A 348 -9.31 -1.11 3.60
CA GLY A 348 -9.48 -2.44 2.98
C GLY A 348 -10.41 -2.44 1.75
N ILE A 349 -10.25 -1.45 0.88
CA ILE A 349 -11.04 -1.25 -0.35
C ILE A 349 -10.12 -1.13 -1.58
N PRO A 350 -10.64 -1.40 -2.80
CA PRO A 350 -9.85 -1.31 -4.01
C PRO A 350 -9.18 0.06 -4.19
N GLY A 351 -7.88 0.06 -4.54
CA GLY A 351 -7.11 1.28 -4.82
C GLY A 351 -6.59 2.04 -3.60
N GLY A 352 -7.01 1.71 -2.38
CA GLY A 352 -6.52 2.36 -1.15
C GLY A 352 -5.00 2.27 -0.99
N SER A 353 -4.41 1.18 -1.45
CA SER A 353 -2.97 0.94 -1.41
C SER A 353 -2.13 1.90 -2.24
N ILE A 354 -2.67 2.42 -3.35
CA ILE A 354 -1.95 3.37 -4.23
C ILE A 354 -1.72 4.69 -3.49
N VAL A 355 -2.74 5.16 -2.76
CA VAL A 355 -2.63 6.38 -1.97
C VAL A 355 -1.57 6.24 -0.87
N MET A 356 -1.55 5.11 -0.20
CA MET A 356 -0.55 4.84 0.85
C MET A 356 0.86 4.60 0.27
N LEU A 357 0.98 4.11 -0.97
CA LEU A 357 2.28 4.00 -1.66
C LEU A 357 2.93 5.37 -1.88
N MET A 358 2.13 6.44 -2.10
CA MET A 358 2.68 7.80 -2.23
C MET A 358 3.49 8.21 -1.00
N ILE A 359 3.05 7.79 0.19
CA ILE A 359 3.76 8.04 1.45
C ILE A 359 5.13 7.36 1.45
N VAL A 360 5.17 6.09 1.03
CA VAL A 360 6.42 5.32 0.99
C VAL A 360 7.39 5.92 -0.01
N LEU A 361 6.92 6.33 -1.20
CA LEU A 361 7.73 6.98 -2.21
C LEU A 361 8.28 8.32 -1.72
N ASP A 362 7.43 9.14 -1.12
CA ASP A 362 7.81 10.45 -0.58
C ASP A 362 8.88 10.32 0.52
N SER A 363 8.75 9.33 1.40
CA SER A 363 9.69 9.11 2.49
C SER A 363 11.13 8.88 2.06
N VAL A 364 11.33 8.37 0.84
CA VAL A 364 12.66 8.10 0.26
C VAL A 364 12.97 8.99 -0.94
N GLY A 365 12.17 10.05 -1.15
CA GLY A 365 12.41 11.06 -2.17
C GLY A 365 12.15 10.59 -3.60
N ILE A 366 11.36 9.54 -3.80
CA ILE A 366 11.00 9.07 -5.14
C ILE A 366 9.79 9.88 -5.64
N PRO A 367 9.85 10.45 -6.87
CA PRO A 367 8.74 11.20 -7.45
C PRO A 367 7.46 10.35 -7.54
N ILE A 368 6.36 10.92 -7.03
CA ILE A 368 5.04 10.25 -7.03
C ILE A 368 4.53 10.04 -8.46
N GLU A 369 4.98 10.87 -9.38
CA GLU A 369 4.68 10.77 -10.82
C GLU A 369 5.08 9.42 -11.43
N GLY A 370 6.14 8.79 -10.92
CA GLY A 370 6.57 7.44 -11.31
C GLY A 370 5.49 6.37 -11.15
N LEU A 371 4.45 6.63 -10.31
CA LEU A 371 3.30 5.73 -10.20
C LEU A 371 2.59 5.50 -11.53
N ALA A 372 2.60 6.47 -12.44
CA ALA A 372 1.97 6.33 -13.76
C ALA A 372 2.47 5.08 -14.50
N LEU A 373 3.75 4.71 -14.31
CA LEU A 373 4.36 3.54 -14.93
C LEU A 373 3.72 2.22 -14.46
N ILE A 374 3.42 2.10 -13.16
CA ILE A 374 2.96 0.84 -12.55
C ILE A 374 1.43 0.73 -12.45
N LEU A 375 0.69 1.85 -12.53
CA LEU A 375 -0.77 1.86 -12.42
C LEU A 375 -1.46 0.98 -13.47
N GLY A 376 -0.86 0.83 -14.64
CA GLY A 376 -1.40 0.00 -15.69
C GLY A 376 -1.53 -1.47 -15.33
N ILE A 377 -0.67 -1.98 -14.46
CA ILE A 377 -0.65 -3.39 -14.02
C ILE A 377 -1.08 -3.55 -12.56
N ASP A 378 -1.45 -2.46 -11.90
CA ASP A 378 -1.78 -2.49 -10.46
C ASP A 378 -3.02 -3.34 -10.16
N ARG A 379 -4.06 -3.30 -10.99
CA ARG A 379 -5.34 -3.98 -10.70
C ARG A 379 -5.21 -5.48 -10.45
N PRO A 380 -4.55 -6.30 -11.30
CA PRO A 380 -4.30 -7.71 -11.01
C PRO A 380 -3.47 -7.92 -9.74
N LEU A 381 -2.50 -7.02 -9.47
CA LEU A 381 -1.68 -7.09 -8.28
C LEU A 381 -2.49 -6.76 -7.02
N ASP A 382 -3.45 -5.83 -7.09
CA ASP A 382 -4.37 -5.50 -6.00
C ASP A 382 -5.26 -6.68 -5.61
N MET A 383 -5.74 -7.45 -6.59
CA MET A 383 -6.48 -8.70 -6.37
C MET A 383 -5.63 -9.70 -5.56
N LEU A 384 -4.38 -9.91 -5.95
CA LEU A 384 -3.46 -10.84 -5.27
C LEU A 384 -3.05 -10.34 -3.87
N ARG A 385 -2.79 -9.05 -3.70
CA ARG A 385 -2.50 -8.45 -2.38
C ARG A 385 -3.62 -8.67 -1.39
N THR A 386 -4.87 -8.51 -1.84
CA THR A 386 -6.04 -8.72 -0.99
C THR A 386 -6.16 -10.16 -0.54
N VAL A 387 -5.82 -11.13 -1.41
CA VAL A 387 -5.75 -12.55 -1.04
C VAL A 387 -4.74 -12.78 0.10
N VAL A 388 -3.56 -12.14 0.03
CA VAL A 388 -2.56 -12.24 1.11
C VAL A 388 -3.10 -11.64 2.40
N ASN A 389 -3.69 -10.43 2.36
CA ASN A 389 -4.20 -9.75 3.53
C ASN A 389 -5.22 -10.60 4.30
N VAL A 390 -6.27 -11.08 3.62
CA VAL A 390 -7.30 -11.89 4.29
C VAL A 390 -6.77 -13.25 4.79
N THR A 391 -5.78 -13.82 4.10
CA THR A 391 -5.14 -15.07 4.54
C THR A 391 -4.31 -14.82 5.80
N GLY A 392 -3.63 -13.68 5.89
CA GLY A 392 -2.93 -13.22 7.09
C GLY A 392 -3.87 -13.04 8.27
N ASP A 393 -5.04 -12.41 8.06
CA ASP A 393 -6.06 -12.23 9.10
C ASP A 393 -6.51 -13.56 9.70
N MET A 394 -6.79 -14.55 8.84
CA MET A 394 -7.16 -15.90 9.28
C MET A 394 -6.00 -16.59 10.03
N THR A 395 -4.77 -16.41 9.56
CA THR A 395 -3.57 -16.96 10.20
C THR A 395 -3.39 -16.40 11.61
N VAL A 396 -3.43 -15.08 11.75
CA VAL A 396 -3.27 -14.41 13.05
C VAL A 396 -4.40 -14.78 14.01
N SER A 397 -5.63 -14.89 13.53
CA SER A 397 -6.77 -15.35 14.34
C SER A 397 -6.52 -16.72 14.95
N CYS A 398 -5.98 -17.67 14.16
CA CYS A 398 -5.65 -19.01 14.65
C CYS A 398 -4.52 -18.99 15.70
N VAL A 399 -3.50 -18.16 15.48
CA VAL A 399 -2.36 -18.02 16.41
C VAL A 399 -2.83 -17.42 17.73
N VAL A 400 -3.63 -16.36 17.69
CA VAL A 400 -4.17 -15.70 18.90
C VAL A 400 -5.07 -16.64 19.69
N ASP A 401 -5.97 -17.38 19.02
CA ASP A 401 -6.87 -18.35 19.67
C ASP A 401 -6.10 -19.48 20.35
N ASN A 402 -5.04 -19.99 19.69
CA ASN A 402 -4.21 -21.04 20.27
C ASN A 402 -3.40 -20.57 21.48
N THR A 403 -3.00 -19.31 21.53
CA THR A 403 -2.24 -18.75 22.66
C THR A 403 -3.11 -18.33 23.85
N LYS A 404 -4.44 -18.40 23.72
CA LYS A 404 -5.40 -18.16 24.80
C LYS A 404 -5.56 -19.40 25.69
N LYS A 405 -5.34 -20.58 25.11
CA LYS A 405 -5.31 -21.87 25.84
C LYS A 405 -3.97 -22.06 26.56
#